data_22dc5784dbbdb522f32ddfd711e197b6
#
_entry.id   22dc5784dbbdb522f32ddfd711e197b6
#
_cell.length_a   1.000
_cell.length_b   1.000
_cell.length_c   1.000
_cell.angle_alpha   90.00
_cell.angle_beta   90.00
_cell.angle_gamma   90.00
#
_symmetry.space_group_name_H-M   'P 1'
#
loop_
_entity.id
_entity.type
_entity.pdbx_description
1 polymer ?
#
loop_
_entity_poly.entity_id
_entity_poly.type
_entity_poly.pdbx_seq_one_letter_code
_entity_poly.pdbx_strand_id
1 'polypeptide(L)'
;MSDIIPSANIARTRAGQDHYVSDIDETGLGAVDAVPDEGAPSSMWGEAWKRLRVRPLFWFAAIIIFVAIMISLFPSLFTSQDPRYCELSRSLGGPELWSHPFGFDKQGCDIYSRVIYGARASVSVGILTTIAVTLIGGTIGALAGYFGGWLDSLLSRITDVFFAIPLLLAAIVFMQMFKDSRSITMVVVVLSAFAWTSIARITRGSVMSAKNEEFVTAARATGASRARILMNHIIPNSMAPIIVYATVAL
;
A
#
# COMPACT_ATOMS: atom_id res chain seq x y z
N MET A 1 -40.33 49.39 30.76
CA MET A 1 -41.54 48.60 30.51
C MET A 1 -41.15 47.17 30.71
N SER A 2 -41.59 46.69 31.80
CA SER A 2 -41.18 45.68 32.73
C SER A 2 -41.06 44.27 32.14
N ASP A 3 -39.95 43.70 32.47
CA ASP A 3 -39.55 42.29 32.28
C ASP A 3 -40.52 41.34 32.99
N ILE A 4 -41.04 40.40 32.24
CA ILE A 4 -41.74 39.24 32.80
C ILE A 4 -40.77 38.06 32.66
N ILE A 5 -39.99 37.84 33.72
CA ILE A 5 -39.25 36.59 33.91
C ILE A 5 -40.30 35.54 34.37
N PRO A 6 -40.53 34.44 33.64
CA PRO A 6 -41.37 33.39 34.15
C PRO A 6 -40.70 32.75 35.35
N SER A 7 -41.37 32.79 36.49
CA SER A 7 -40.95 32.16 37.74
C SER A 7 -40.73 30.66 37.49
N ALA A 8 -39.46 30.24 37.51
CA ALA A 8 -39.06 28.86 37.52
C ALA A 8 -39.73 28.14 38.69
N ASN A 9 -40.44 27.08 38.39
CA ASN A 9 -41.10 26.22 39.34
C ASN A 9 -40.04 25.49 40.17
N ILE A 10 -39.65 26.11 41.27
CA ILE A 10 -38.66 25.57 42.21
C ILE A 10 -39.29 24.35 42.87
N ALA A 11 -38.99 23.19 42.41
CA ALA A 11 -39.33 21.92 43.07
C ALA A 11 -38.85 21.99 44.53
N ARG A 12 -39.78 21.83 45.49
CA ARG A 12 -39.50 21.85 46.94
C ARG A 12 -38.44 20.75 47.25
N THR A 13 -37.23 21.18 47.49
CA THR A 13 -36.13 20.33 47.98
C THR A 13 -36.44 19.90 49.42
N ARG A 14 -36.17 18.66 49.75
CA ARG A 14 -36.21 18.15 51.11
C ARG A 14 -35.09 18.85 51.92
N ALA A 15 -35.41 19.22 53.17
CA ALA A 15 -34.46 19.85 54.08
C ALA A 15 -33.18 19.00 54.19
N GLY A 16 -32.02 19.55 53.77
CA GLY A 16 -30.72 18.90 53.80
C GLY A 16 -30.08 18.57 52.42
N GLN A 17 -30.72 19.00 51.33
CA GLN A 17 -30.10 18.92 50.01
C GLN A 17 -29.78 20.30 49.48
N ASP A 18 -28.52 20.67 49.45
CA ASP A 18 -28.05 21.86 48.70
C ASP A 18 -28.07 21.57 47.22
N HIS A 19 -29.00 22.17 46.48
CA HIS A 19 -28.99 22.18 45.03
C HIS A 19 -27.98 23.22 44.55
N TYR A 20 -26.84 22.79 44.10
CA TYR A 20 -25.91 23.64 43.37
C TYR A 20 -26.44 23.82 41.94
N VAL A 21 -27.07 24.96 41.68
CA VAL A 21 -27.41 25.38 40.32
C VAL A 21 -26.26 26.25 39.86
N SER A 22 -25.42 25.75 38.98
CA SER A 22 -24.43 26.62 38.32
C SER A 22 -25.16 27.55 37.35
N ASP A 23 -24.75 28.85 37.33
CA ASP A 23 -25.25 29.80 36.36
C ASP A 23 -25.10 29.23 34.94
N ILE A 24 -26.18 29.16 34.18
CA ILE A 24 -26.14 28.77 32.78
C ILE A 24 -25.47 29.90 32.02
N ASP A 25 -24.22 29.72 31.67
CA ASP A 25 -23.51 30.60 30.77
C ASP A 25 -24.10 30.46 29.37
N GLU A 26 -24.99 31.34 28.96
CA GLU A 26 -25.71 31.28 27.68
C GLU A 26 -24.77 31.34 26.47
N THR A 27 -23.51 31.72 26.67
CA THR A 27 -22.48 31.69 25.62
C THR A 27 -21.91 30.31 25.38
N GLY A 28 -22.06 29.36 26.33
CA GLY A 28 -21.45 28.05 26.27
C GLY A 28 -22.06 27.07 25.26
N LEU A 29 -23.39 27.14 25.04
CA LEU A 29 -24.07 26.17 24.19
C LEU A 29 -23.88 26.44 22.69
N GLY A 30 -23.66 27.68 22.28
CA GLY A 30 -23.34 28.00 20.88
C GLY A 30 -21.93 27.60 20.45
N ALA A 31 -21.01 27.42 21.41
CA ALA A 31 -19.61 27.07 21.10
C ALA A 31 -19.36 25.57 21.00
N VAL A 32 -20.22 24.72 21.59
CA VAL A 32 -20.03 23.25 21.58
C VAL A 32 -20.51 22.64 20.27
N ASP A 33 -21.52 23.21 19.62
CA ASP A 33 -22.04 22.74 18.33
C ASP A 33 -21.46 23.48 17.11
N ALA A 34 -20.72 24.57 17.33
CA ALA A 34 -19.96 25.21 16.28
C ALA A 34 -18.66 24.40 16.04
N VAL A 35 -18.80 23.21 15.48
CA VAL A 35 -17.70 22.60 14.71
C VAL A 35 -17.36 23.66 13.65
N PRO A 36 -16.14 24.25 13.64
CA PRO A 36 -15.76 25.17 12.58
C PRO A 36 -16.06 24.45 11.26
N ASP A 37 -16.88 25.06 10.43
CA ASP A 37 -17.17 24.56 9.08
C ASP A 37 -15.85 24.62 8.30
N GLU A 38 -15.01 23.63 8.56
CA GLU A 38 -13.74 23.44 7.87
C GLU A 38 -14.07 23.07 6.45
N GLY A 39 -14.37 24.08 5.65
CA GLY A 39 -14.36 24.09 4.19
C GLY A 39 -15.03 22.89 3.51
N ALA A 40 -15.59 23.10 2.35
CA ALA A 40 -16.25 22.09 1.53
C ALA A 40 -15.58 20.72 1.62
N PRO A 41 -16.36 19.60 1.73
CA PRO A 41 -15.82 18.25 1.93
C PRO A 41 -14.76 17.96 0.87
N SER A 42 -13.50 17.98 1.29
CA SER A 42 -12.39 17.70 0.40
C SER A 42 -12.35 16.20 0.12
N SER A 43 -12.21 15.81 -1.14
CA SER A 43 -11.97 14.42 -1.49
C SER A 43 -10.78 13.86 -0.70
N MET A 44 -10.90 12.63 -0.18
CA MET A 44 -9.80 11.94 0.53
C MET A 44 -8.47 12.04 -0.23
N TRP A 45 -8.49 11.90 -1.55
CA TRP A 45 -7.32 12.04 -2.41
C TRP A 45 -6.76 13.46 -2.47
N GLY A 46 -7.66 14.47 -2.47
CA GLY A 46 -7.25 15.88 -2.43
C GLY A 46 -6.55 16.26 -1.13
N GLU A 47 -7.05 15.74 0.00
CA GLU A 47 -6.44 16.00 1.30
C GLU A 47 -5.10 15.25 1.46
N ALA A 48 -5.03 14.00 1.03
CA ALA A 48 -3.78 13.25 0.97
C ALA A 48 -2.73 13.99 0.13
N TRP A 49 -3.09 14.51 -1.04
CA TRP A 49 -2.20 15.27 -1.90
C TRP A 49 -1.73 16.58 -1.24
N LYS A 50 -2.64 17.33 -0.60
CA LYS A 50 -2.28 18.56 0.13
C LYS A 50 -1.25 18.29 1.23
N ARG A 51 -1.39 17.17 1.96
CA ARG A 51 -0.45 16.77 3.02
C ARG A 51 0.89 16.27 2.47
N LEU A 52 0.88 15.52 1.35
CA LEU A 52 2.10 14.97 0.76
C LEU A 52 2.98 16.05 0.11
N ARG A 53 2.38 16.96 -0.66
CA ARG A 53 3.14 17.98 -1.42
C ARG A 53 3.96 18.94 -0.56
N VAL A 54 3.60 19.08 0.71
CA VAL A 54 4.28 19.98 1.67
C VAL A 54 5.51 19.29 2.30
N ARG A 55 5.65 17.97 2.17
CA ARG A 55 6.76 17.23 2.75
C ARG A 55 7.95 17.14 1.79
N PRO A 56 9.15 17.67 2.15
CA PRO A 56 10.30 17.64 1.26
C PRO A 56 10.76 16.21 0.97
N LEU A 57 10.63 15.29 1.93
CA LEU A 57 10.96 13.87 1.75
C LEU A 57 10.12 13.21 0.64
N PHE A 58 8.87 13.64 0.47
CA PHE A 58 8.02 13.15 -0.62
C PHE A 58 8.62 13.49 -2.00
N TRP A 59 9.06 14.74 -2.19
CA TRP A 59 9.66 15.17 -3.45
C TRP A 59 10.99 14.48 -3.72
N PHE A 60 11.82 14.30 -2.68
CA PHE A 60 13.07 13.56 -2.80
C PHE A 60 12.83 12.11 -3.25
N ALA A 61 11.90 11.39 -2.61
CA ALA A 61 11.52 10.04 -3.00
C ALA A 61 10.91 10.00 -4.41
N ALA A 62 10.04 10.95 -4.75
CA ALA A 62 9.42 11.04 -6.06
C ALA A 62 10.44 11.25 -7.19
N ILE A 63 11.46 12.08 -6.97
CA ILE A 63 12.56 12.28 -7.93
C ILE A 63 13.36 10.99 -8.14
N ILE A 64 13.72 10.28 -7.06
CA ILE A 64 14.44 9.01 -7.18
C ILE A 64 13.64 7.98 -7.98
N ILE A 65 12.36 7.82 -7.64
CA ILE A 65 11.46 6.91 -8.36
C ILE A 65 11.32 7.31 -9.82
N PHE A 66 11.15 8.61 -10.09
CA PHE A 66 11.04 9.13 -11.44
C PHE A 66 12.31 8.83 -12.27
N VAL A 67 13.48 9.08 -11.69
CA VAL A 67 14.78 8.78 -12.34
C VAL A 67 14.91 7.27 -12.60
N ALA A 68 14.57 6.42 -11.64
CA ALA A 68 14.60 4.97 -11.81
C ALA A 68 13.68 4.49 -12.93
N ILE A 69 12.48 5.06 -13.03
CA ILE A 69 11.53 4.77 -14.11
C ILE A 69 12.08 5.26 -15.46
N MET A 70 12.64 6.45 -15.51
CA MET A 70 13.24 7.00 -16.73
C MET A 70 14.40 6.15 -17.24
N ILE A 71 15.28 5.71 -16.36
CA ILE A 71 16.38 4.78 -16.68
C ILE A 71 15.82 3.45 -17.23
N SER A 72 14.78 2.94 -16.60
CA SER A 72 14.17 1.67 -17.01
C SER A 72 13.46 1.76 -18.38
N LEU A 73 12.77 2.86 -18.65
CA LEU A 73 12.01 3.05 -19.89
C LEU A 73 12.92 3.45 -21.05
N PHE A 74 13.88 4.32 -20.80
CA PHE A 74 14.73 4.95 -21.82
C PHE A 74 16.23 4.81 -21.50
N PRO A 75 16.77 3.57 -21.41
CA PRO A 75 18.19 3.37 -21.06
C PRO A 75 19.15 4.05 -22.04
N SER A 76 18.75 4.16 -23.32
CA SER A 76 19.57 4.80 -24.37
C SER A 76 19.77 6.31 -24.18
N LEU A 77 19.00 6.97 -23.31
CA LEU A 77 19.23 8.38 -22.95
C LEU A 77 20.39 8.55 -21.96
N PHE A 78 20.72 7.50 -21.23
CA PHE A 78 21.72 7.52 -20.15
C PHE A 78 23.07 6.92 -20.59
N THR A 79 23.04 6.02 -21.58
CA THR A 79 24.26 5.42 -22.14
C THR A 79 24.09 5.09 -23.62
N SER A 80 25.13 5.36 -24.39
CA SER A 80 25.24 4.97 -25.80
C SER A 80 25.97 3.65 -26.02
N GLN A 81 26.53 3.07 -24.94
CA GLN A 81 27.32 1.85 -25.02
C GLN A 81 26.40 0.60 -24.98
N ASP A 82 26.73 -0.40 -25.80
CA ASP A 82 26.01 -1.69 -25.78
C ASP A 82 26.41 -2.47 -24.52
N PRO A 83 25.46 -2.82 -23.63
CA PRO A 83 25.74 -3.58 -22.40
C PRO A 83 26.26 -5.02 -22.66
N ARG A 84 26.15 -5.50 -23.90
CA ARG A 84 26.62 -6.84 -24.33
C ARG A 84 28.01 -6.81 -24.97
N TYR A 85 28.53 -5.63 -25.29
CA TYR A 85 29.85 -5.50 -25.85
C TYR A 85 30.89 -5.63 -24.73
N CYS A 86 31.73 -6.65 -24.83
CA CYS A 86 32.72 -7.00 -23.79
C CYS A 86 34.05 -7.33 -24.46
N GLU A 87 35.14 -6.70 -24.01
CA GLU A 87 36.50 -6.94 -24.47
C GLU A 87 37.37 -7.44 -23.30
N LEU A 88 37.81 -8.70 -23.39
CA LEU A 88 38.66 -9.29 -22.34
C LEU A 88 39.96 -8.51 -22.10
N SER A 89 40.45 -7.77 -23.10
CA SER A 89 41.62 -6.87 -22.98
C SER A 89 41.40 -5.74 -21.95
N ARG A 90 40.13 -5.40 -21.67
CA ARG A 90 39.73 -4.37 -20.68
C ARG A 90 39.26 -4.97 -19.36
N SER A 91 39.47 -6.29 -19.14
CA SER A 91 39.11 -6.95 -17.91
C SER A 91 39.64 -6.21 -16.69
N LEU A 92 38.74 -5.88 -15.74
CA LEU A 92 39.04 -5.11 -14.52
C LEU A 92 39.68 -3.74 -14.81
N GLY A 93 39.49 -3.19 -16.01
CA GLY A 93 39.94 -1.84 -16.35
C GLY A 93 39.30 -0.78 -15.45
N GLY A 94 40.09 0.18 -15.02
CA GLY A 94 39.67 1.27 -14.14
C GLY A 94 38.64 2.22 -14.78
N PRO A 95 38.07 3.13 -13.97
CA PRO A 95 37.13 4.14 -14.46
C PRO A 95 37.77 5.11 -15.45
N GLU A 96 37.07 5.41 -16.54
CA GLU A 96 37.40 6.45 -17.50
C GLU A 96 36.36 7.56 -17.45
N LEU A 97 36.78 8.79 -17.11
CA LEU A 97 35.91 9.90 -16.67
C LEU A 97 34.91 10.25 -17.74
N TRP A 98 34.31 9.97 -18.53
CA TRP A 98 33.25 10.36 -19.49
C TRP A 98 32.73 9.20 -20.36
N SER A 99 33.55 8.18 -20.59
CA SER A 99 33.21 7.05 -21.43
C SER A 99 32.74 5.85 -20.61
N HIS A 100 33.45 5.53 -19.51
CA HIS A 100 33.19 4.35 -18.67
C HIS A 100 33.34 4.71 -17.18
N PRO A 101 32.40 5.46 -16.58
CA PRO A 101 32.54 6.06 -15.25
C PRO A 101 32.75 5.06 -14.12
N PHE A 102 32.33 3.80 -14.29
CA PHE A 102 32.53 2.72 -13.31
C PHE A 102 33.51 1.65 -13.76
N GLY A 103 34.21 1.87 -14.89
CA GLY A 103 35.16 0.92 -15.44
C GLY A 103 34.49 -0.38 -15.97
N PHE A 104 35.29 -1.45 -15.98
CA PHE A 104 34.92 -2.71 -16.61
C PHE A 104 34.86 -3.87 -15.61
N ASP A 105 33.99 -4.83 -15.86
CA ASP A 105 33.89 -6.04 -15.07
C ASP A 105 34.97 -7.07 -15.45
N LYS A 106 34.89 -8.28 -14.80
CA LYS A 106 35.83 -9.38 -15.09
C LYS A 106 35.78 -9.87 -16.53
N GLN A 107 34.70 -9.62 -17.24
CA GLN A 107 34.49 -10.01 -18.63
C GLN A 107 34.92 -8.88 -19.60
N GLY A 108 35.33 -7.71 -19.06
CA GLY A 108 35.64 -6.52 -19.86
C GLY A 108 34.42 -5.81 -20.40
N CYS A 109 33.24 -5.97 -19.77
CA CYS A 109 32.03 -5.28 -20.14
C CYS A 109 31.91 -3.99 -19.33
N ASP A 110 31.38 -2.93 -19.93
CA ASP A 110 31.13 -1.66 -19.24
C ASP A 110 30.08 -1.81 -18.12
N ILE A 111 30.49 -1.53 -16.88
CA ILE A 111 29.63 -1.68 -15.71
C ILE A 111 28.47 -0.68 -15.75
N TYR A 112 28.70 0.57 -16.16
CA TYR A 112 27.67 1.60 -16.20
C TYR A 112 26.52 1.20 -17.13
N SER A 113 26.83 0.82 -18.36
CA SER A 113 25.82 0.39 -19.34
C SER A 113 25.06 -0.85 -18.85
N ARG A 114 25.73 -1.82 -18.24
CA ARG A 114 25.08 -3.01 -17.68
C ARG A 114 24.13 -2.67 -16.54
N VAL A 115 24.47 -1.71 -15.68
CA VAL A 115 23.58 -1.24 -14.60
C VAL A 115 22.36 -0.52 -15.18
N ILE A 116 22.57 0.39 -16.13
CA ILE A 116 21.47 1.15 -16.77
C ILE A 116 20.48 0.21 -17.48
N TYR A 117 20.96 -0.69 -18.32
CA TYR A 117 20.08 -1.64 -19.01
C TYR A 117 19.51 -2.71 -18.06
N GLY A 118 20.27 -3.11 -17.02
CA GLY A 118 19.82 -4.04 -15.98
C GLY A 118 18.67 -3.48 -15.12
N ALA A 119 18.64 -2.17 -14.90
CA ALA A 119 17.56 -1.49 -14.19
C ALA A 119 16.18 -1.77 -14.82
N ARG A 120 16.12 -1.85 -16.16
CA ARG A 120 14.87 -2.21 -16.87
C ARG A 120 14.33 -3.57 -16.45
N ALA A 121 15.20 -4.57 -16.37
CA ALA A 121 14.80 -5.91 -15.95
C ALA A 121 14.34 -5.92 -14.49
N SER A 122 15.10 -5.28 -13.58
CA SER A 122 14.78 -5.23 -12.16
C SER A 122 13.46 -4.51 -11.89
N VAL A 123 13.26 -3.33 -12.44
CA VAL A 123 12.03 -2.54 -12.26
C VAL A 123 10.82 -3.27 -12.86
N SER A 124 10.98 -3.89 -14.05
CA SER A 124 9.90 -4.67 -14.65
C SER A 124 9.51 -5.87 -13.79
N VAL A 125 10.48 -6.62 -13.28
CA VAL A 125 10.22 -7.75 -12.37
C VAL A 125 9.52 -7.26 -11.10
N GLY A 126 10.04 -6.20 -10.45
CA GLY A 126 9.46 -5.66 -9.24
C GLY A 126 7.99 -5.27 -9.43
N ILE A 127 7.70 -4.41 -10.42
CA ILE A 127 6.34 -3.92 -10.68
C ILE A 127 5.39 -5.08 -11.03
N LEU A 128 5.77 -5.92 -11.99
CA LEU A 128 4.88 -7.01 -12.44
C LEU A 128 4.62 -8.03 -11.33
N THR A 129 5.66 -8.38 -10.56
CA THR A 129 5.51 -9.29 -9.42
C THR A 129 4.62 -8.68 -8.36
N THR A 130 4.82 -7.40 -7.98
CA THR A 130 4.01 -6.73 -6.98
C THR A 130 2.53 -6.65 -7.39
N ILE A 131 2.25 -6.34 -8.65
CA ILE A 131 0.87 -6.35 -9.17
C ILE A 131 0.27 -7.76 -9.06
N ALA A 132 0.98 -8.78 -9.56
CA ALA A 132 0.49 -10.16 -9.54
C ALA A 132 0.26 -10.68 -8.10
N VAL A 133 1.22 -10.44 -7.21
CA VAL A 133 1.15 -10.83 -5.79
C VAL A 133 0.01 -10.11 -5.07
N THR A 134 -0.21 -8.83 -5.37
CA THR A 134 -1.30 -8.04 -4.79
C THR A 134 -2.66 -8.53 -5.28
N LEU A 135 -2.79 -8.85 -6.55
CA LEU A 135 -4.03 -9.39 -7.10
C LEU A 135 -4.34 -10.79 -6.52
N ILE A 136 -3.37 -11.69 -6.53
CA ILE A 136 -3.56 -13.07 -6.01
C ILE A 136 -3.79 -13.03 -4.50
N GLY A 137 -2.86 -12.45 -3.74
CA GLY A 137 -2.92 -12.41 -2.29
C GLY A 137 -4.08 -11.56 -1.79
N GLY A 138 -4.35 -10.41 -2.43
CA GLY A 138 -5.49 -9.56 -2.14
C GLY A 138 -6.82 -10.29 -2.31
N THR A 139 -6.99 -11.01 -3.41
CA THR A 139 -8.21 -11.78 -3.67
C THR A 139 -8.38 -12.91 -2.64
N ILE A 140 -7.33 -13.72 -2.42
CA ILE A 140 -7.39 -14.84 -1.46
C ILE A 140 -7.63 -14.32 -0.04
N GLY A 141 -6.92 -13.27 0.38
CA GLY A 141 -7.08 -12.67 1.69
C GLY A 141 -8.46 -12.04 1.89
N ALA A 142 -8.99 -11.34 0.86
CA ALA A 142 -10.32 -10.74 0.93
C ALA A 142 -11.42 -11.81 1.05
N LEU A 143 -11.33 -12.89 0.29
CA LEU A 143 -12.28 -14.01 0.37
C LEU A 143 -12.22 -14.69 1.75
N ALA A 144 -11.01 -15.01 2.25
CA ALA A 144 -10.82 -15.62 3.55
C ALA A 144 -11.38 -14.73 4.67
N GLY A 145 -11.01 -13.44 4.72
CA GLY A 145 -11.45 -12.49 5.75
C GLY A 145 -12.96 -12.23 5.72
N TYR A 146 -13.55 -12.09 4.53
CA TYR A 146 -14.95 -11.76 4.40
C TYR A 146 -15.88 -12.93 4.71
N PHE A 147 -15.67 -14.08 4.08
CA PHE A 147 -16.57 -15.22 4.25
C PHE A 147 -16.36 -15.94 5.58
N GLY A 148 -15.11 -16.04 6.04
CA GLY A 148 -14.80 -16.72 7.30
C GLY A 148 -15.08 -18.23 7.27
N GLY A 149 -15.24 -18.84 8.44
CA GLY A 149 -15.62 -20.24 8.59
C GLY A 149 -14.63 -21.23 7.94
N TRP A 150 -15.17 -22.27 7.26
CA TRP A 150 -14.35 -23.30 6.65
C TRP A 150 -13.48 -22.78 5.49
N LEU A 151 -14.00 -21.80 4.72
CA LEU A 151 -13.26 -21.19 3.61
C LEU A 151 -12.03 -20.45 4.10
N ASP A 152 -12.17 -19.71 5.19
CA ASP A 152 -11.05 -19.04 5.84
C ASP A 152 -10.02 -20.06 6.34
N SER A 153 -10.46 -21.13 7.00
CA SER A 153 -9.57 -22.18 7.48
C SER A 153 -8.82 -22.85 6.34
N LEU A 154 -9.49 -23.16 5.23
CA LEU A 154 -8.87 -23.78 4.07
C LEU A 154 -7.84 -22.86 3.41
N LEU A 155 -8.23 -21.62 3.10
CA LEU A 155 -7.34 -20.64 2.44
C LEU A 155 -6.14 -20.28 3.32
N SER A 156 -6.35 -20.18 4.65
CA SER A 156 -5.25 -19.97 5.59
C SER A 156 -4.28 -21.15 5.61
N ARG A 157 -4.76 -22.39 5.58
CA ARG A 157 -3.88 -23.59 5.51
C ARG A 157 -3.07 -23.63 4.22
N ILE A 158 -3.71 -23.32 3.09
CA ILE A 158 -2.98 -23.20 1.81
C ILE A 158 -1.90 -22.13 1.93
N THR A 159 -2.25 -20.96 2.46
CA THR A 159 -1.29 -19.87 2.68
C THR A 159 -0.13 -20.30 3.57
N ASP A 160 -0.39 -21.07 4.64
CA ASP A 160 0.66 -21.56 5.55
C ASP A 160 1.60 -22.57 4.87
N VAL A 161 1.09 -23.44 4.01
CA VAL A 161 1.91 -24.39 3.23
C VAL A 161 2.86 -23.64 2.30
N PHE A 162 2.36 -22.66 1.53
CA PHE A 162 3.20 -21.85 0.64
C PHE A 162 4.20 -20.98 1.41
N PHE A 163 3.80 -20.43 2.55
CA PHE A 163 4.68 -19.60 3.38
C PHE A 163 5.83 -20.40 4.02
N ALA A 164 5.65 -21.69 4.27
CA ALA A 164 6.69 -22.55 4.81
C ALA A 164 7.84 -22.80 3.82
N ILE A 165 7.61 -22.58 2.52
CA ILE A 165 8.63 -22.78 1.49
C ILE A 165 9.52 -21.52 1.42
N PRO A 166 10.84 -21.61 1.66
CA PRO A 166 11.73 -20.47 1.50
C PRO A 166 11.72 -19.95 0.06
N LEU A 167 11.27 -18.69 -0.12
CA LEU A 167 11.08 -18.07 -1.44
C LEU A 167 12.31 -18.20 -2.35
N LEU A 168 13.51 -17.94 -1.81
CA LEU A 168 14.76 -18.03 -2.58
C LEU A 168 15.04 -19.44 -3.06
N LEU A 169 14.81 -20.43 -2.20
CA LEU A 169 15.03 -21.84 -2.59
C LEU A 169 14.03 -22.26 -3.67
N ALA A 170 12.76 -21.91 -3.51
CA ALA A 170 11.75 -22.16 -4.54
C ALA A 170 12.16 -21.51 -5.87
N ALA A 171 12.52 -20.23 -5.85
CA ALA A 171 12.93 -19.50 -7.05
C ALA A 171 14.13 -20.15 -7.74
N ILE A 172 15.17 -20.54 -7.01
CA ILE A 172 16.36 -21.21 -7.58
C ILE A 172 15.98 -22.53 -8.23
N VAL A 173 15.22 -23.38 -7.53
CA VAL A 173 14.80 -24.70 -8.03
C VAL A 173 13.98 -24.55 -9.32
N PHE A 174 12.94 -23.70 -9.31
CA PHE A 174 12.11 -23.49 -10.49
C PHE A 174 12.87 -22.88 -11.66
N MET A 175 13.76 -21.92 -11.42
CA MET A 175 14.59 -21.33 -12.47
C MET A 175 15.60 -22.33 -13.06
N GLN A 176 16.01 -23.36 -12.30
CA GLN A 176 16.85 -24.44 -12.83
C GLN A 176 16.04 -25.47 -13.62
N MET A 177 14.82 -25.79 -13.17
CA MET A 177 13.95 -26.69 -13.91
C MET A 177 13.60 -26.15 -15.31
N PHE A 178 13.44 -24.83 -15.44
CA PHE A 178 13.08 -24.15 -16.69
C PHE A 178 14.26 -23.35 -17.28
N LYS A 179 15.47 -23.87 -17.18
CA LYS A 179 16.70 -23.19 -17.62
C LYS A 179 16.68 -22.75 -19.09
N ASP A 180 15.96 -23.47 -19.95
CA ASP A 180 15.88 -23.21 -21.39
C ASP A 180 14.87 -22.12 -21.75
N SER A 181 14.01 -21.73 -20.80
CA SER A 181 12.96 -20.71 -20.96
C SER A 181 13.17 -19.49 -20.07
N ARG A 182 14.41 -19.19 -19.72
CA ARG A 182 14.74 -18.04 -18.85
C ARG A 182 14.30 -16.73 -19.47
N SER A 183 13.35 -16.07 -18.83
CA SER A 183 12.82 -14.77 -19.23
C SER A 183 12.39 -13.96 -18.00
N ILE A 184 12.21 -12.66 -18.17
CA ILE A 184 11.65 -11.77 -17.14
C ILE A 184 10.28 -12.30 -16.68
N THR A 185 9.45 -12.73 -17.63
CA THR A 185 8.12 -13.30 -17.34
C THR A 185 8.20 -14.53 -16.45
N MET A 186 9.16 -15.42 -16.71
CA MET A 186 9.35 -16.62 -15.88
C MET A 186 9.72 -16.27 -14.43
N VAL A 187 10.60 -15.29 -14.23
CA VAL A 187 10.94 -14.79 -12.90
C VAL A 187 9.70 -14.23 -12.20
N VAL A 188 8.91 -13.40 -12.88
CA VAL A 188 7.66 -12.86 -12.35
C VAL A 188 6.69 -13.95 -11.93
N VAL A 189 6.48 -14.96 -12.78
CA VAL A 189 5.57 -16.08 -12.48
C VAL A 189 6.03 -16.85 -11.24
N VAL A 190 7.32 -17.20 -11.18
CA VAL A 190 7.87 -17.94 -10.04
C VAL A 190 7.78 -17.14 -8.75
N LEU A 191 8.20 -15.87 -8.76
CA LEU A 191 8.10 -15.02 -7.57
C LEU A 191 6.65 -14.83 -7.14
N SER A 192 5.73 -14.59 -8.08
CA SER A 192 4.31 -14.40 -7.78
C SER A 192 3.66 -15.67 -7.22
N ALA A 193 4.09 -16.85 -7.66
CA ALA A 193 3.54 -18.11 -7.17
C ALA A 193 3.81 -18.37 -5.68
N PHE A 194 4.83 -17.76 -5.10
CA PHE A 194 5.20 -17.97 -3.69
C PHE A 194 5.06 -16.71 -2.82
N ALA A 195 5.27 -15.50 -3.35
CA ALA A 195 5.29 -14.27 -2.54
C ALA A 195 3.91 -13.71 -2.17
N TRP A 196 2.82 -14.21 -2.73
CA TRP A 196 1.45 -13.73 -2.48
C TRP A 196 0.97 -13.92 -1.04
N THR A 197 1.57 -14.85 -0.29
CA THR A 197 1.14 -15.27 1.04
C THR A 197 1.13 -14.16 2.09
N SER A 198 2.12 -13.28 2.05
CA SER A 198 2.22 -12.14 2.98
C SER A 198 1.11 -11.11 2.74
N ILE A 199 0.83 -10.77 1.48
CA ILE A 199 -0.28 -9.86 1.12
C ILE A 199 -1.62 -10.50 1.48
N ALA A 200 -1.78 -11.81 1.27
CA ALA A 200 -3.00 -12.52 1.65
C ALA A 200 -3.30 -12.40 3.16
N ARG A 201 -2.29 -12.56 4.01
CA ARG A 201 -2.45 -12.41 5.48
C ARG A 201 -2.82 -10.99 5.88
N ILE A 202 -2.16 -9.98 5.30
CA ILE A 202 -2.44 -8.57 5.59
C ILE A 202 -3.86 -8.21 5.12
N THR A 203 -4.21 -8.59 3.89
CA THR A 203 -5.55 -8.35 3.34
C THR A 203 -6.63 -9.03 4.18
N ARG A 204 -6.41 -10.29 4.57
CA ARG A 204 -7.33 -11.01 5.45
C ARG A 204 -7.58 -10.27 6.77
N GLY A 205 -6.52 -9.83 7.45
CA GLY A 205 -6.62 -9.08 8.71
C GLY A 205 -7.36 -7.75 8.52
N SER A 206 -7.02 -6.99 7.49
CA SER A 206 -7.65 -5.71 7.17
C SER A 206 -9.14 -5.85 6.84
N VAL A 207 -9.51 -6.86 6.05
CA VAL A 207 -10.90 -7.17 5.69
C VAL A 207 -11.70 -7.64 6.90
N MET A 208 -11.10 -8.45 7.78
CA MET A 208 -11.75 -8.87 9.04
C MET A 208 -12.03 -7.68 9.96
N SER A 209 -11.13 -6.71 10.04
CA SER A 209 -11.35 -5.48 10.80
C SER A 209 -12.49 -4.67 10.18
N ALA A 210 -12.39 -4.33 8.90
CA ALA A 210 -13.38 -3.52 8.20
C ALA A 210 -14.79 -4.16 8.18
N LYS A 211 -14.88 -5.48 8.17
CA LYS A 211 -16.17 -6.21 8.19
C LYS A 211 -16.99 -5.97 9.46
N ASN A 212 -16.34 -5.62 10.55
CA ASN A 212 -16.98 -5.43 11.86
C ASN A 212 -17.36 -3.97 12.15
N GLU A 213 -17.09 -3.06 11.22
CA GLU A 213 -17.42 -1.65 11.34
C GLU A 213 -18.91 -1.36 11.19
N GLU A 214 -19.38 -0.27 11.80
CA GLU A 214 -20.80 0.11 11.86
C GLU A 214 -21.40 0.36 10.47
N PHE A 215 -20.63 0.94 9.53
CA PHE A 215 -21.09 1.18 8.17
C PHE A 215 -21.44 -0.10 7.41
N VAL A 216 -20.78 -1.23 7.74
CA VAL A 216 -21.11 -2.54 7.15
C VAL A 216 -22.45 -3.05 7.69
N THR A 217 -22.70 -2.83 8.98
CA THR A 217 -23.98 -3.18 9.62
C THR A 217 -25.12 -2.35 9.04
N ALA A 218 -24.91 -1.05 8.84
CA ALA A 218 -25.88 -0.17 8.20
C ALA A 218 -26.17 -0.61 6.74
N ALA A 219 -25.13 -0.94 5.97
CA ALA A 219 -25.31 -1.43 4.60
C ALA A 219 -26.08 -2.76 4.54
N ARG A 220 -25.92 -3.65 5.53
CA ARG A 220 -26.75 -4.86 5.64
C ARG A 220 -28.19 -4.54 5.96
N ALA A 221 -28.45 -3.62 6.88
CA ALA A 221 -29.82 -3.22 7.26
C ALA A 221 -30.60 -2.61 6.08
N THR A 222 -29.90 -1.92 5.16
CA THR A 222 -30.51 -1.38 3.92
C THR A 222 -30.66 -2.42 2.80
N GLY A 223 -30.34 -3.71 3.07
CA GLY A 223 -30.55 -4.80 2.11
C GLY A 223 -29.45 -4.93 1.04
N ALA A 224 -28.28 -4.36 1.23
CA ALA A 224 -27.18 -4.51 0.28
C ALA A 224 -26.72 -5.97 0.17
N SER A 225 -26.47 -6.45 -1.04
CA SER A 225 -25.97 -7.80 -1.28
C SER A 225 -24.55 -7.99 -0.76
N ARG A 226 -24.18 -9.23 -0.40
CA ARG A 226 -22.85 -9.57 0.12
C ARG A 226 -21.72 -9.11 -0.80
N ALA A 227 -21.86 -9.29 -2.10
CA ALA A 227 -20.87 -8.86 -3.08
C ALA A 227 -20.75 -7.33 -3.12
N ARG A 228 -21.86 -6.60 -3.07
CA ARG A 228 -21.87 -5.13 -3.02
C ARG A 228 -21.21 -4.60 -1.75
N ILE A 229 -21.48 -5.21 -0.60
CA ILE A 229 -20.84 -4.85 0.67
C ILE A 229 -19.32 -5.06 0.57
N LEU A 230 -18.87 -6.21 0.07
CA LEU A 230 -17.44 -6.51 -0.08
C LEU A 230 -16.76 -5.50 -1.00
N MET A 231 -17.29 -5.31 -2.21
CA MET A 231 -16.60 -4.52 -3.26
C MET A 231 -16.67 -3.00 -3.02
N ASN A 232 -17.82 -2.50 -2.52
CA ASN A 232 -18.05 -1.06 -2.43
C ASN A 232 -17.76 -0.48 -1.05
N HIS A 233 -17.76 -1.32 -0.01
CA HIS A 233 -17.57 -0.83 1.36
C HIS A 233 -16.32 -1.41 2.02
N ILE A 234 -16.12 -2.73 2.00
CA ILE A 234 -15.01 -3.36 2.74
C ILE A 234 -13.68 -3.20 2.00
N ILE A 235 -13.59 -3.58 0.72
CA ILE A 235 -12.33 -3.51 -0.04
C ILE A 235 -11.77 -2.09 -0.05
N PRO A 236 -12.53 -1.02 -0.39
CA PRO A 236 -11.97 0.32 -0.40
C PRO A 236 -11.42 0.78 0.97
N ASN A 237 -12.10 0.40 2.05
CA ASN A 237 -11.66 0.75 3.40
C ASN A 237 -10.49 -0.12 3.92
N SER A 238 -10.27 -1.29 3.29
CA SER A 238 -9.16 -2.19 3.61
C SER A 238 -7.89 -1.92 2.78
N MET A 239 -7.94 -1.02 1.79
CA MET A 239 -6.85 -0.82 0.82
C MET A 239 -5.59 -0.20 1.43
N ALA A 240 -5.71 0.65 2.44
CA ALA A 240 -4.57 1.39 2.97
C ALA A 240 -3.41 0.49 3.44
N PRO A 241 -3.61 -0.52 4.31
CA PRO A 241 -2.54 -1.44 4.70
C PRO A 241 -1.99 -2.27 3.54
N ILE A 242 -2.85 -2.62 2.57
CA ILE A 242 -2.47 -3.42 1.41
C ILE A 242 -1.53 -2.62 0.50
N ILE A 243 -1.88 -1.36 0.20
CA ILE A 243 -1.06 -0.46 -0.63
C ILE A 243 0.28 -0.20 0.05
N VAL A 244 0.29 0.10 1.35
CA VAL A 244 1.53 0.32 2.11
C VAL A 244 2.45 -0.89 2.03
N TYR A 245 1.91 -2.09 2.25
CA TYR A 245 2.74 -3.29 2.16
C TYR A 245 3.20 -3.57 0.73
N ALA A 246 2.34 -3.40 -0.27
CA ALA A 246 2.70 -3.59 -1.67
C ALA A 246 3.84 -2.66 -2.12
N THR A 247 3.83 -1.40 -1.65
CA THR A 247 4.91 -0.45 -1.95
C THR A 247 6.22 -0.78 -1.25
N VAL A 248 6.18 -1.39 -0.06
CA VAL A 248 7.39 -1.87 0.64
C VAL A 248 7.94 -3.15 0.02
N ALA A 249 7.06 -3.98 -0.56
CA ALA A 249 7.44 -5.24 -1.21
C ALA A 249 7.99 -5.06 -2.64
N LEU A 250 7.79 -3.88 -3.25
CA LEU A 250 8.30 -3.50 -4.57
C LEU A 250 9.83 -3.34 -4.56
#